data_f18056c379f26136d8a7c550eebeaa6b
#
_entry.id   f18056c379f26136d8a7c550eebeaa6b
#
_cell.length_a   1.000
_cell.length_b   1.000
_cell.length_c   1.000
_cell.angle_alpha   90.00
_cell.angle_beta   90.00
_cell.angle_gamma   90.00
#
_symmetry.space_group_name_H-M   'P 1'
#
loop_
_entity.id
_entity.type
_entity.pdbx_description
1 polymer ?
#
loop_
_entity_poly.entity_id
_entity_poly.type
_entity_poly.pdbx_seq_one_letter_code
_entity_poly.pdbx_strand_id
1 'polypeptide(L)'
;HGTSRGLGDVYKRQIEQSGHGTVTIGSVEKYITDSAWENGWVKPISVKHEKDQSVGIIGAGPAGLAAAEQLRKNGYQITVYDRYDRAGGLLIYGIPNFKLEKHVVERRTKLLKDGGIKFEQNFEVGKDATLEQLRKRHDAILIATGVYKPREINLPGNDLDNIFPAMEFLTASNKKGLGDKVDLFDKGILNAEGKDVVVIGGGDTAMDCVRTSVRQKANSVKCLYRRDKDNMPGSAREVANAEEEGVEF
;
A
#
# COMPACT_ATOMS: atom_id res chain seq x y z
N HIS A 1 3.17 21.20 -7.02
CA HIS A 1 3.31 20.64 -8.39
C HIS A 1 4.45 21.23 -9.22
N GLY A 2 5.32 22.06 -8.71
CA GLY A 2 6.26 22.82 -9.54
C GLY A 2 7.74 22.53 -9.39
N THR A 3 8.19 21.82 -8.37
CA THR A 3 9.61 21.81 -8.00
C THR A 3 10.42 20.59 -8.44
N SER A 4 9.78 19.52 -8.88
CA SER A 4 10.46 18.31 -9.36
C SER A 4 10.76 18.29 -10.89
N ARG A 5 10.23 19.25 -11.65
CA ARG A 5 10.36 19.26 -13.12
C ARG A 5 11.72 19.69 -13.65
N GLY A 6 12.54 20.40 -12.87
CA GLY A 6 13.76 21.01 -13.38
C GLY A 6 14.89 20.01 -13.67
N LEU A 7 15.26 19.19 -12.70
CA LEU A 7 16.41 18.29 -12.81
C LEU A 7 16.08 16.97 -13.51
N GLY A 8 14.92 16.38 -13.23
CA GLY A 8 14.50 15.12 -13.85
C GLY A 8 14.26 15.23 -15.36
N ASP A 9 13.68 16.35 -15.82
CA ASP A 9 13.44 16.59 -17.25
C ASP A 9 14.73 16.92 -18.02
N VAL A 10 15.67 17.60 -17.39
CA VAL A 10 16.98 17.88 -17.98
C VAL A 10 17.77 16.58 -18.17
N TYR A 11 17.78 15.71 -17.14
CA TYR A 11 18.44 14.39 -17.22
C TYR A 11 17.79 13.49 -18.28
N LYS A 12 16.46 13.41 -18.34
CA LYS A 12 15.75 12.62 -19.36
C LYS A 12 16.10 13.09 -20.78
N ARG A 13 16.05 14.41 -21.02
CA ARG A 13 16.36 14.98 -22.34
C ARG A 13 17.81 14.77 -22.74
N GLN A 14 18.77 14.87 -21.84
CA GLN A 14 20.18 14.65 -22.13
C GLN A 14 20.47 13.20 -22.54
N ILE A 15 19.83 12.23 -21.87
CA ILE A 15 20.04 10.80 -22.16
C ILE A 15 19.28 10.37 -23.40
N GLU A 16 18.08 10.89 -23.64
CA GLU A 16 17.33 10.66 -24.89
C GLU A 16 18.08 11.23 -26.12
N GLN A 17 18.71 12.38 -25.96
CA GLN A 17 19.53 13.00 -27.02
C GLN A 17 20.83 12.24 -27.30
N SER A 18 21.36 11.49 -26.34
CA SER A 18 22.55 10.65 -26.51
C SER A 18 22.27 9.27 -27.10
N GLY A 19 20.99 8.90 -27.30
CA GLY A 19 20.60 7.60 -27.86
C GLY A 19 20.70 6.41 -26.90
N HIS A 20 20.96 6.65 -25.62
CA HIS A 20 21.15 5.59 -24.62
C HIS A 20 19.90 5.20 -23.81
N GLY A 21 18.74 5.78 -24.11
CA GLY A 21 17.52 5.55 -23.34
C GLY A 21 17.57 6.16 -21.92
N THR A 22 16.45 6.12 -21.21
CA THR A 22 16.35 6.72 -19.87
C THR A 22 16.91 5.80 -18.78
N VAL A 23 17.73 6.36 -17.89
CA VAL A 23 18.17 5.65 -16.67
C VAL A 23 16.97 5.48 -15.72
N THR A 24 16.70 4.25 -15.30
CA THR A 24 15.66 3.93 -14.32
C THR A 24 16.18 4.21 -12.91
N ILE A 25 16.07 5.47 -12.45
CA ILE A 25 16.54 5.90 -11.13
C ILE A 25 15.97 5.01 -10.03
N GLY A 26 14.68 4.69 -10.07
CA GLY A 26 14.04 3.82 -9.09
C GLY A 26 14.64 2.41 -9.02
N SER A 27 15.12 1.86 -10.12
CA SER A 27 15.81 0.56 -10.12
C SER A 27 17.20 0.65 -9.48
N VAL A 28 17.89 1.75 -9.66
CA VAL A 28 19.18 2.02 -9.01
C VAL A 28 18.98 2.19 -7.50
N GLU A 29 18.00 2.97 -7.08
CA GLU A 29 17.64 3.16 -5.67
C GLU A 29 17.25 1.83 -5.00
N LYS A 30 16.45 1.01 -5.71
CA LYS A 30 16.10 -0.34 -5.25
C LYS A 30 17.34 -1.19 -5.05
N TYR A 31 18.23 -1.25 -6.04
CA TYR A 31 19.47 -2.03 -5.95
C TYR A 31 20.35 -1.60 -4.78
N ILE A 32 20.56 -0.30 -4.60
CA ILE A 32 21.33 0.24 -3.47
C ILE A 32 20.70 -0.18 -2.14
N THR A 33 19.38 -0.03 -2.03
CA THR A 33 18.66 -0.35 -0.80
C THR A 33 18.70 -1.85 -0.50
N ASP A 34 18.43 -2.69 -1.48
CA ASP A 34 18.46 -4.15 -1.30
C ASP A 34 19.86 -4.63 -0.94
N SER A 35 20.90 -4.15 -1.64
CA SER A 35 22.30 -4.44 -1.30
C SER A 35 22.66 -4.02 0.12
N ALA A 36 22.17 -2.87 0.59
CA ALA A 36 22.40 -2.41 1.96
C ALA A 36 21.75 -3.34 3.00
N TRP A 37 20.56 -3.88 2.70
CA TRP A 37 19.90 -4.87 3.55
C TRP A 37 20.64 -6.21 3.56
N GLU A 38 21.03 -6.72 2.39
CA GLU A 38 21.75 -7.98 2.23
C GLU A 38 23.10 -7.98 2.97
N ASN A 39 23.81 -6.87 2.90
CA ASN A 39 25.09 -6.69 3.62
C ASN A 39 24.90 -6.33 5.10
N GLY A 40 23.67 -6.24 5.60
CA GLY A 40 23.40 -5.90 7.00
C GLY A 40 23.82 -4.48 7.41
N TRP A 41 23.92 -3.55 6.45
CA TRP A 41 24.24 -2.14 6.73
C TRP A 41 23.06 -1.37 7.28
N VAL A 42 21.86 -1.79 6.96
CA VAL A 42 20.63 -1.21 7.54
C VAL A 42 20.48 -1.70 8.98
N LYS A 43 20.58 -0.79 9.93
CA LYS A 43 20.51 -1.10 11.36
C LYS A 43 19.23 -0.53 11.98
N PRO A 44 18.69 -1.17 13.03
CA PRO A 44 17.61 -0.59 13.82
C PRO A 44 17.99 0.79 14.38
N ILE A 45 16.98 1.58 14.68
CA ILE A 45 17.16 2.89 15.30
C ILE A 45 17.87 2.71 16.64
N SER A 46 18.99 3.42 16.82
CA SER A 46 19.66 3.55 18.09
C SER A 46 19.44 4.97 18.61
N VAL A 47 18.82 5.09 19.77
CA VAL A 47 18.53 6.38 20.41
C VAL A 47 19.63 6.71 21.41
N LYS A 48 20.21 7.89 21.27
CA LYS A 48 21.27 8.36 22.18
C LYS A 48 20.72 8.82 23.55
N HIS A 49 19.55 9.46 23.53
CA HIS A 49 18.89 10.00 24.71
C HIS A 49 17.40 9.69 24.63
N GLU A 50 16.94 8.80 25.51
CA GLU A 50 15.52 8.52 25.66
C GLU A 50 14.82 9.71 26.31
N LYS A 51 13.64 10.03 25.81
CA LYS A 51 12.73 11.02 26.39
C LYS A 51 11.64 10.31 27.18
N ASP A 52 11.18 10.96 28.24
CA ASP A 52 10.05 10.44 29.02
C ASP A 52 8.71 10.56 28.28
N GLN A 53 8.63 11.48 27.31
CA GLN A 53 7.42 11.73 26.55
C GLN A 53 7.12 10.59 25.57
N SER A 54 5.85 10.25 25.49
CA SER A 54 5.31 9.21 24.64
C SER A 54 4.36 9.76 23.58
N VAL A 55 4.37 9.13 22.40
CA VAL A 55 3.44 9.46 21.31
C VAL A 55 2.69 8.18 20.89
N GLY A 56 1.37 8.24 20.92
CA GLY A 56 0.50 7.24 20.34
C GLY A 56 0.20 7.58 18.88
N ILE A 57 0.40 6.65 17.97
CA ILE A 57 0.11 6.82 16.54
C ILE A 57 -1.02 5.87 16.17
N ILE A 58 -2.11 6.40 15.63
CA ILE A 58 -3.27 5.61 15.18
C ILE A 58 -3.15 5.38 13.68
N GLY A 59 -2.85 4.15 13.30
CA GLY A 59 -2.62 3.71 11.92
C GLY A 59 -1.17 3.36 11.64
N ALA A 60 -0.93 2.10 11.27
CA ALA A 60 0.39 1.56 10.89
C ALA A 60 0.62 1.56 9.37
N GLY A 61 -0.04 2.46 8.64
CA GLY A 61 0.22 2.70 7.23
C GLY A 61 1.50 3.51 6.98
N PRO A 62 1.83 3.85 5.72
CA PRO A 62 3.05 4.57 5.37
C PRO A 62 3.29 5.84 6.18
N ALA A 63 2.24 6.65 6.40
CA ALA A 63 2.33 7.90 7.15
C ALA A 63 2.66 7.65 8.63
N GLY A 64 1.95 6.69 9.27
CA GLY A 64 2.19 6.33 10.66
C GLY A 64 3.58 5.73 10.87
N LEU A 65 4.04 4.84 9.98
CA LEU A 65 5.36 4.24 10.06
C LEU A 65 6.49 5.28 9.87
N ALA A 66 6.32 6.23 8.94
CA ALA A 66 7.29 7.30 8.72
C ALA A 66 7.37 8.23 9.95
N ALA A 67 6.21 8.61 10.51
CA ALA A 67 6.17 9.42 11.72
C ALA A 67 6.77 8.68 12.92
N ALA A 68 6.45 7.40 13.10
CA ALA A 68 7.00 6.56 14.16
C ALA A 68 8.51 6.53 14.13
N GLU A 69 9.09 6.33 12.94
CA GLU A 69 10.54 6.32 12.75
C GLU A 69 11.19 7.67 13.13
N GLN A 70 10.65 8.77 12.62
CA GLN A 70 11.22 10.08 12.86
C GLN A 70 11.12 10.49 14.33
N LEU A 71 10.00 10.23 14.97
CA LEU A 71 9.82 10.51 16.38
C LEU A 71 10.73 9.63 17.25
N ARG A 72 10.85 8.33 16.90
CA ARG A 72 11.74 7.41 17.61
C ARG A 72 13.21 7.83 17.50
N LYS A 73 13.68 8.23 16.32
CA LYS A 73 15.04 8.79 16.13
C LYS A 73 15.31 9.99 17.02
N ASN A 74 14.28 10.76 17.36
CA ASN A 74 14.37 11.90 18.26
C ASN A 74 14.20 11.54 19.75
N GLY A 75 14.14 10.25 20.08
CA GLY A 75 14.13 9.75 21.46
C GLY A 75 12.77 9.55 22.08
N TYR A 76 11.67 9.85 21.40
CA TYR A 76 10.33 9.67 21.95
C TYR A 76 9.96 8.19 22.06
N GLN A 77 9.16 7.86 23.08
CA GLN A 77 8.55 6.54 23.23
C GLN A 77 7.35 6.43 22.31
N ILE A 78 7.35 5.45 21.40
CA ILE A 78 6.34 5.34 20.36
C ILE A 78 5.53 4.06 20.50
N THR A 79 4.20 4.20 20.46
CA THR A 79 3.27 3.08 20.31
C THR A 79 2.38 3.34 19.10
N VAL A 80 2.37 2.39 18.17
CA VAL A 80 1.53 2.43 16.96
C VAL A 80 0.37 1.47 17.14
N TYR A 81 -0.85 1.97 17.03
CA TYR A 81 -2.10 1.22 17.11
C TYR A 81 -2.67 0.98 15.72
N ASP A 82 -3.01 -0.25 15.39
CA ASP A 82 -3.65 -0.57 14.11
C ASP A 82 -4.70 -1.69 14.28
N ARG A 83 -5.82 -1.53 13.58
CA ARG A 83 -6.92 -2.50 13.60
C ARG A 83 -6.59 -3.80 12.88
N TYR A 84 -5.58 -3.80 12.03
CA TYR A 84 -5.13 -4.97 11.31
C TYR A 84 -4.08 -5.76 12.08
N ASP A 85 -3.95 -7.02 11.73
CA ASP A 85 -3.01 -7.98 12.30
C ASP A 85 -1.55 -7.74 11.85
N ARG A 86 -1.34 -6.96 10.78
CA ARG A 86 -0.03 -6.60 10.26
C ARG A 86 0.09 -5.11 10.01
N ALA A 87 1.24 -4.56 10.34
CA ALA A 87 1.59 -3.19 9.99
C ALA A 87 1.96 -3.07 8.50
N GLY A 88 1.74 -1.89 7.93
CA GLY A 88 2.00 -1.59 6.53
C GLY A 88 0.82 -0.92 5.84
N GLY A 89 -0.40 -1.04 6.37
CA GLY A 89 -1.60 -0.46 5.77
C GLY A 89 -1.78 -0.91 4.32
N LEU A 90 -1.88 0.03 3.38
CA LEU A 90 -2.01 -0.29 1.95
C LEU A 90 -0.77 -0.99 1.37
N LEU A 91 0.41 -0.84 1.94
CA LEU A 91 1.62 -1.54 1.49
C LEU A 91 1.48 -3.06 1.66
N ILE A 92 0.85 -3.50 2.75
CA ILE A 92 0.69 -4.92 3.04
C ILE A 92 -0.60 -5.49 2.42
N TYR A 93 -1.73 -4.75 2.47
CA TYR A 93 -3.04 -5.27 2.10
C TYR A 93 -3.66 -4.63 0.85
N GLY A 94 -3.18 -3.47 0.38
CA GLY A 94 -3.70 -2.78 -0.80
C GLY A 94 -2.91 -3.10 -2.06
N ILE A 95 -1.62 -2.80 -2.08
CA ILE A 95 -0.77 -3.00 -3.25
C ILE A 95 -0.58 -4.50 -3.51
N PRO A 96 -0.80 -5.01 -4.73
CA PRO A 96 -0.57 -6.42 -5.05
C PRO A 96 0.89 -6.86 -4.87
N ASN A 97 1.09 -8.13 -4.53
CA ASN A 97 2.43 -8.69 -4.29
C ASN A 97 3.38 -8.57 -5.50
N PHE A 98 2.84 -8.66 -6.72
CA PHE A 98 3.64 -8.51 -7.95
C PHE A 98 4.17 -7.08 -8.19
N LYS A 99 3.62 -6.08 -7.48
CA LYS A 99 4.12 -4.69 -7.50
C LYS A 99 5.01 -4.38 -6.30
N LEU A 100 4.68 -4.95 -5.14
CA LEU A 100 5.43 -4.77 -3.90
C LEU A 100 5.44 -6.07 -3.10
N GLU A 101 6.56 -6.77 -3.12
CA GLU A 101 6.77 -8.01 -2.37
C GLU A 101 6.63 -7.77 -0.86
N LYS A 102 5.85 -8.61 -0.20
CA LYS A 102 5.44 -8.37 1.20
C LYS A 102 6.60 -8.46 2.18
N HIS A 103 7.61 -9.28 1.88
CA HIS A 103 8.82 -9.35 2.70
C HIS A 103 9.53 -7.99 2.85
N VAL A 104 9.43 -7.11 1.85
CA VAL A 104 9.99 -5.74 1.91
C VAL A 104 9.27 -4.90 2.96
N VAL A 105 7.95 -5.06 3.08
CA VAL A 105 7.13 -4.38 4.10
C VAL A 105 7.42 -4.97 5.49
N GLU A 106 7.51 -6.29 5.58
CA GLU A 106 7.77 -6.99 6.83
C GLU A 106 9.17 -6.71 7.38
N ARG A 107 10.23 -6.73 6.54
CA ARG A 107 11.59 -6.36 6.96
C ARG A 107 11.64 -4.94 7.50
N ARG A 108 10.89 -4.00 6.88
CA ARG A 108 10.79 -2.62 7.32
C ARG A 108 10.11 -2.52 8.69
N THR A 109 8.98 -3.20 8.86
CA THR A 109 8.24 -3.22 10.13
C THR A 109 9.08 -3.83 11.25
N LYS A 110 9.78 -4.94 10.94
CA LYS A 110 10.70 -5.58 11.89
C LYS A 110 11.81 -4.61 12.33
N LEU A 111 12.42 -3.89 11.41
CA LEU A 111 13.46 -2.91 11.70
C LEU A 111 12.96 -1.84 12.68
N LEU A 112 11.72 -1.37 12.51
CA LEU A 112 11.10 -0.39 13.40
C LEU A 112 10.82 -0.97 14.79
N LYS A 113 10.36 -2.21 14.88
CA LYS A 113 10.17 -2.95 16.15
C LYS A 113 11.51 -3.12 16.88
N ASP A 114 12.54 -3.56 16.16
CA ASP A 114 13.89 -3.73 16.70
C ASP A 114 14.48 -2.39 17.17
N GLY A 115 14.04 -1.26 16.61
CA GLY A 115 14.37 0.10 17.03
C GLY A 115 13.59 0.62 18.25
N GLY A 116 12.76 -0.23 18.86
CA GLY A 116 12.04 0.09 20.11
C GLY A 116 10.68 0.74 19.90
N ILE A 117 10.10 0.68 18.68
CA ILE A 117 8.71 1.10 18.43
C ILE A 117 7.79 -0.05 18.83
N LYS A 118 6.80 0.21 19.69
CA LYS A 118 5.77 -0.73 20.08
C LYS A 118 4.64 -0.73 19.04
N PHE A 119 4.13 -1.93 18.72
CA PHE A 119 2.99 -2.09 17.82
C PHE A 119 1.87 -2.85 18.53
N GLU A 120 0.72 -2.22 18.65
CA GLU A 120 -0.54 -2.79 19.13
C GLU A 120 -1.42 -3.05 17.90
N GLN A 121 -1.34 -4.29 17.41
CA GLN A 121 -2.10 -4.75 16.23
C GLN A 121 -3.40 -5.44 16.67
N ASN A 122 -4.37 -5.59 15.76
CA ASN A 122 -5.75 -5.99 16.06
C ASN A 122 -6.40 -5.09 17.12
N PHE A 123 -6.04 -3.81 17.13
CA PHE A 123 -6.51 -2.81 18.07
C PHE A 123 -7.28 -1.71 17.34
N GLU A 124 -8.58 -1.69 17.50
CA GLU A 124 -9.47 -0.74 16.84
C GLU A 124 -9.84 0.40 17.79
N VAL A 125 -9.33 1.59 17.51
CA VAL A 125 -9.65 2.80 18.27
C VAL A 125 -11.12 3.16 18.06
N GLY A 126 -11.81 3.40 19.16
CA GLY A 126 -13.27 3.55 19.21
C GLY A 126 -14.01 2.29 19.66
N LYS A 127 -13.35 1.12 19.61
CA LYS A 127 -13.87 -0.16 20.07
C LYS A 127 -13.07 -0.69 21.27
N ASP A 128 -11.76 -0.88 21.10
CA ASP A 128 -10.90 -1.43 22.15
C ASP A 128 -10.43 -0.36 23.14
N ALA A 129 -10.31 0.87 22.69
CA ALA A 129 -10.15 2.06 23.54
C ALA A 129 -10.69 3.31 22.85
N THR A 130 -11.18 4.25 23.63
CA THR A 130 -11.57 5.56 23.13
C THR A 130 -10.33 6.44 22.86
N LEU A 131 -10.49 7.46 22.03
CA LEU A 131 -9.41 8.45 21.80
C LEU A 131 -9.00 9.14 23.13
N GLU A 132 -9.97 9.41 24.02
CA GLU A 132 -9.68 10.01 25.33
C GLU A 132 -8.84 9.09 26.22
N GLN A 133 -9.10 7.79 26.19
CA GLN A 133 -8.27 6.82 26.91
C GLN A 133 -6.83 6.79 26.38
N LEU A 134 -6.65 6.88 25.04
CA LEU A 134 -5.32 6.97 24.45
C LEU A 134 -4.62 8.29 24.81
N ARG A 135 -5.35 9.40 24.84
CA ARG A 135 -4.81 10.71 25.27
C ARG A 135 -4.35 10.72 26.73
N LYS A 136 -4.88 9.83 27.57
CA LYS A 136 -4.40 9.66 28.94
C LYS A 136 -3.15 8.79 29.03
N ARG A 137 -2.88 7.95 28.01
CA ARG A 137 -1.73 7.05 27.96
C ARG A 137 -0.50 7.71 27.35
N HIS A 138 -0.70 8.76 26.55
CA HIS A 138 0.34 9.40 25.76
C HIS A 138 0.30 10.92 25.88
N ASP A 139 1.47 11.55 25.81
CA ASP A 139 1.59 13.01 25.82
C ASP A 139 1.05 13.63 24.52
N ALA A 140 1.12 12.90 23.42
CA ALA A 140 0.54 13.32 22.14
C ALA A 140 -0.05 12.13 21.36
N ILE A 141 -1.05 12.43 20.51
CA ILE A 141 -1.64 11.45 19.59
C ILE A 141 -1.54 11.98 18.16
N LEU A 142 -1.05 11.13 17.26
CA LEU A 142 -1.06 11.36 15.83
C LEU A 142 -2.08 10.42 15.16
N ILE A 143 -3.00 10.98 14.37
CA ILE A 143 -3.97 10.21 13.59
C ILE A 143 -3.45 10.08 12.15
N ALA A 144 -3.18 8.84 11.75
CA ALA A 144 -2.59 8.48 10.45
C ALA A 144 -3.35 7.29 9.79
N THR A 145 -4.67 7.28 9.92
CA THR A 145 -5.55 6.16 9.55
C THR A 145 -5.74 5.96 8.04
N GLY A 146 -5.33 6.93 7.21
CA GLY A 146 -5.59 6.89 5.77
C GLY A 146 -7.07 7.08 5.41
N VAL A 147 -7.46 6.68 4.20
CA VAL A 147 -8.84 6.79 3.69
C VAL A 147 -9.31 5.39 3.29
N TYR A 148 -10.24 4.84 4.05
CA TYR A 148 -10.78 3.49 3.81
C TYR A 148 -12.23 3.48 3.34
N LYS A 149 -12.97 4.59 3.51
CA LYS A 149 -14.35 4.66 3.01
C LYS A 149 -14.32 4.75 1.48
N PRO A 150 -14.84 3.75 0.76
CA PRO A 150 -14.90 3.78 -0.70
C PRO A 150 -15.86 4.89 -1.15
N ARG A 151 -15.65 5.39 -2.36
CA ARG A 151 -16.66 6.20 -3.03
C ARG A 151 -17.75 5.27 -3.51
N GLU A 152 -18.97 5.55 -3.13
CA GLU A 152 -20.14 4.80 -3.60
C GLU A 152 -20.45 5.18 -5.05
N ILE A 153 -20.77 4.18 -5.85
CA ILE A 153 -21.28 4.35 -7.20
C ILE A 153 -22.79 4.22 -7.10
N ASN A 154 -23.51 5.33 -7.21
CA ASN A 154 -24.97 5.32 -7.21
C ASN A 154 -25.48 4.92 -8.60
N LEU A 155 -25.49 3.63 -8.87
CA LEU A 155 -26.07 3.04 -10.08
C LEU A 155 -27.14 2.03 -9.67
N PRO A 156 -28.19 1.86 -10.51
CA PRO A 156 -29.14 0.77 -10.30
C PRO A 156 -28.40 -0.58 -10.28
N GLY A 157 -28.69 -1.40 -9.27
CA GLY A 157 -28.07 -2.72 -9.12
C GLY A 157 -26.75 -2.74 -8.38
N ASN A 158 -26.31 -1.63 -7.73
CA ASN A 158 -25.11 -1.63 -6.89
C ASN A 158 -25.23 -2.50 -5.62
N ASP A 159 -26.42 -2.97 -5.31
CA ASP A 159 -26.79 -3.86 -4.22
C ASP A 159 -26.92 -5.34 -4.65
N LEU A 160 -26.62 -5.65 -5.91
CA LEU A 160 -26.62 -7.03 -6.39
C LEU A 160 -25.45 -7.84 -5.81
N ASP A 161 -25.66 -9.16 -5.75
CA ASP A 161 -24.60 -10.08 -5.37
C ASP A 161 -23.39 -9.99 -6.31
N ASN A 162 -22.21 -10.33 -5.79
CA ASN A 162 -20.92 -10.32 -6.51
C ASN A 162 -20.37 -8.94 -6.91
N ILE A 163 -20.86 -7.87 -6.30
CA ILE A 163 -20.30 -6.54 -6.39
C ILE A 163 -19.51 -6.25 -5.10
N PHE A 164 -18.23 -6.00 -5.26
CA PHE A 164 -17.32 -5.82 -4.12
C PHE A 164 -16.50 -4.54 -4.25
N PRO A 165 -16.26 -3.83 -3.14
CA PRO A 165 -15.26 -2.78 -3.10
C PRO A 165 -13.86 -3.32 -3.45
N ALA A 166 -13.11 -2.57 -4.26
CA ALA A 166 -11.76 -2.94 -4.69
C ALA A 166 -10.84 -3.37 -3.53
N MET A 167 -10.91 -2.66 -2.40
CA MET A 167 -10.06 -2.96 -1.24
C MET A 167 -10.40 -4.28 -0.55
N GLU A 168 -11.62 -4.75 -0.61
CA GLU A 168 -11.98 -6.08 -0.09
C GLU A 168 -11.33 -7.18 -0.94
N PHE A 169 -11.45 -7.07 -2.27
CA PHE A 169 -10.83 -8.00 -3.21
C PHE A 169 -9.30 -8.01 -3.08
N LEU A 170 -8.65 -6.85 -3.07
CA LEU A 170 -7.20 -6.74 -2.96
C LEU A 170 -6.68 -7.23 -1.60
N THR A 171 -7.40 -6.92 -0.51
CA THR A 171 -7.04 -7.40 0.83
C THR A 171 -7.14 -8.92 0.92
N ALA A 172 -8.22 -9.51 0.40
CA ALA A 172 -8.39 -10.97 0.36
C ALA A 172 -7.27 -11.65 -0.43
N SER A 173 -6.97 -11.11 -1.62
CA SER A 173 -5.88 -11.60 -2.48
C SER A 173 -4.51 -11.51 -1.79
N ASN A 174 -4.19 -10.37 -1.17
CA ASN A 174 -2.91 -10.18 -0.48
C ASN A 174 -2.79 -11.08 0.77
N LYS A 175 -3.85 -11.22 1.56
CA LYS A 175 -3.88 -12.16 2.70
C LYS A 175 -3.65 -13.60 2.24
N LYS A 176 -4.32 -14.00 1.16
CA LYS A 176 -4.10 -15.33 0.58
C LYS A 176 -2.66 -15.54 0.13
N GLY A 177 -2.07 -14.54 -0.51
CA GLY A 177 -0.65 -14.54 -0.91
C GLY A 177 0.33 -14.59 0.26
N LEU A 178 -0.07 -14.12 1.45
CA LEU A 178 0.68 -14.23 2.70
C LEU A 178 0.49 -15.58 3.41
N GLY A 179 -0.33 -16.48 2.85
CA GLY A 179 -0.60 -17.82 3.43
C GLY A 179 -1.75 -17.85 4.41
N ASP A 180 -2.50 -16.77 4.56
CA ASP A 180 -3.64 -16.73 5.48
C ASP A 180 -4.82 -17.56 4.94
N LYS A 181 -5.63 -18.08 5.87
CA LYS A 181 -6.94 -18.61 5.55
C LYS A 181 -7.90 -17.44 5.33
N VAL A 182 -8.51 -17.38 4.14
CA VAL A 182 -9.48 -16.32 3.77
C VAL A 182 -10.75 -16.97 3.26
N ASP A 183 -11.73 -17.13 4.13
CA ASP A 183 -12.94 -17.92 3.83
C ASP A 183 -13.67 -17.47 2.57
N LEU A 184 -13.81 -16.15 2.34
CA LEU A 184 -14.47 -15.62 1.14
C LEU A 184 -13.65 -15.88 -0.14
N PHE A 185 -12.33 -15.87 -0.05
CA PHE A 185 -11.45 -16.22 -1.16
C PHE A 185 -11.50 -17.73 -1.44
N ASP A 186 -11.37 -18.54 -0.39
CA ASP A 186 -11.35 -20.01 -0.48
C ASP A 186 -12.69 -20.60 -0.96
N LYS A 187 -13.81 -19.92 -0.69
CA LYS A 187 -15.14 -20.24 -1.22
C LYS A 187 -15.36 -19.70 -2.65
N GLY A 188 -14.38 -19.06 -3.24
CA GLY A 188 -14.48 -18.49 -4.59
C GLY A 188 -15.27 -17.17 -4.67
N ILE A 189 -15.69 -16.54 -3.56
CA ILE A 189 -16.46 -15.30 -3.58
C ILE A 189 -15.56 -14.13 -3.96
N LEU A 190 -14.46 -13.92 -3.24
CA LEU A 190 -13.44 -12.89 -3.52
C LEU A 190 -12.23 -13.45 -4.29
N ASN A 191 -12.48 -14.34 -5.24
CA ASN A 191 -11.50 -14.93 -6.12
C ASN A 191 -11.99 -14.83 -7.56
N ALA A 192 -11.16 -14.37 -8.46
CA ALA A 192 -11.49 -14.14 -9.86
C ALA A 192 -11.32 -15.41 -10.74
N GLU A 193 -10.80 -16.52 -10.20
CA GLU A 193 -10.52 -17.74 -10.97
C GLU A 193 -11.78 -18.27 -11.68
N GLY A 194 -11.68 -18.43 -13.00
CA GLY A 194 -12.76 -18.95 -13.85
C GLY A 194 -13.97 -18.02 -14.02
N LYS A 195 -13.84 -16.73 -13.68
CA LYS A 195 -14.93 -15.75 -13.76
C LYS A 195 -14.71 -14.72 -14.85
N ASP A 196 -15.79 -14.11 -15.29
CA ASP A 196 -15.79 -12.89 -16.07
C ASP A 196 -15.83 -11.69 -15.12
N VAL A 197 -14.77 -10.89 -15.14
CA VAL A 197 -14.57 -9.81 -14.17
C VAL A 197 -14.72 -8.46 -14.85
N VAL A 198 -15.50 -7.58 -14.24
CA VAL A 198 -15.64 -6.18 -14.65
C VAL A 198 -15.16 -5.29 -13.49
N VAL A 199 -14.21 -4.41 -13.78
CA VAL A 199 -13.74 -3.39 -12.82
C VAL A 199 -14.21 -2.02 -13.27
N ILE A 200 -14.92 -1.31 -12.41
CA ILE A 200 -15.38 0.06 -12.66
C ILE A 200 -14.42 1.04 -12.02
N GLY A 201 -13.66 1.73 -12.83
CA GLY A 201 -12.68 2.72 -12.38
C GLY A 201 -11.52 2.87 -13.35
N GLY A 202 -10.76 3.95 -13.24
CA GLY A 202 -9.62 4.24 -14.14
C GLY A 202 -8.35 4.65 -13.40
N GLY A 203 -8.30 4.51 -12.07
CA GLY A 203 -7.12 4.82 -11.25
C GLY A 203 -6.22 3.61 -11.02
N ASP A 204 -5.09 3.83 -10.35
CA ASP A 204 -4.11 2.77 -10.06
C ASP A 204 -4.72 1.59 -9.27
N THR A 205 -5.70 1.85 -8.39
CA THR A 205 -6.42 0.79 -7.70
C THR A 205 -7.23 -0.11 -8.66
N ALA A 206 -7.82 0.48 -9.71
CA ALA A 206 -8.50 -0.30 -10.74
C ALA A 206 -7.50 -1.15 -11.53
N MET A 207 -6.34 -0.58 -11.87
CA MET A 207 -5.24 -1.34 -12.52
C MET A 207 -4.76 -2.49 -11.63
N ASP A 208 -4.65 -2.27 -10.34
CA ASP A 208 -4.32 -3.34 -9.38
C ASP A 208 -5.36 -4.46 -9.38
N CYS A 209 -6.66 -4.12 -9.44
CA CYS A 209 -7.74 -5.10 -9.48
C CYS A 209 -7.73 -5.91 -10.77
N VAL A 210 -7.69 -5.26 -11.95
CA VAL A 210 -7.72 -5.98 -13.24
C VAL A 210 -6.51 -6.89 -13.39
N ARG A 211 -5.32 -6.41 -13.08
CA ARG A 211 -4.09 -7.19 -13.16
C ARG A 211 -4.02 -8.33 -12.13
N THR A 212 -4.62 -8.15 -10.96
CA THR A 212 -4.79 -9.22 -9.97
C THR A 212 -5.75 -10.28 -10.49
N SER A 213 -6.85 -9.88 -11.12
CA SER A 213 -7.84 -10.79 -11.68
C SER A 213 -7.26 -11.66 -12.80
N VAL A 214 -6.44 -11.07 -13.68
CA VAL A 214 -5.71 -11.83 -14.71
C VAL A 214 -4.81 -12.90 -14.06
N ARG A 215 -4.06 -12.52 -13.02
CA ARG A 215 -3.16 -13.46 -12.29
C ARG A 215 -3.91 -14.55 -11.54
N GLN A 216 -5.13 -14.28 -11.14
CA GLN A 216 -6.03 -15.28 -10.55
C GLN A 216 -6.72 -16.16 -11.60
N LYS A 217 -6.38 -16.02 -12.90
CA LYS A 217 -6.90 -16.80 -14.02
C LYS A 217 -8.41 -16.57 -14.25
N ALA A 218 -8.84 -15.31 -14.22
CA ALA A 218 -10.18 -14.94 -14.72
C ALA A 218 -10.32 -15.33 -16.19
N ASN A 219 -11.54 -15.72 -16.61
CA ASN A 219 -11.85 -16.04 -18.02
C ASN A 219 -11.75 -14.79 -18.91
N SER A 220 -12.26 -13.67 -18.41
CA SER A 220 -12.16 -12.37 -19.05
C SER A 220 -12.05 -11.27 -18.01
N VAL A 221 -11.35 -10.18 -18.36
CA VAL A 221 -11.22 -9.01 -17.49
C VAL A 221 -11.46 -7.74 -18.29
N LYS A 222 -12.47 -6.97 -17.88
CA LYS A 222 -12.82 -5.69 -18.50
C LYS A 222 -12.70 -4.55 -17.49
N CYS A 223 -12.16 -3.43 -17.97
CA CYS A 223 -12.05 -2.20 -17.20
C CYS A 223 -13.00 -1.15 -17.80
N LEU A 224 -14.00 -0.73 -17.05
CA LEU A 224 -14.94 0.30 -17.46
C LEU A 224 -14.59 1.63 -16.81
N TYR A 225 -14.33 2.62 -17.64
CA TYR A 225 -14.08 3.98 -17.18
C TYR A 225 -15.03 4.97 -17.87
N ARG A 226 -15.52 5.95 -17.11
CA ARG A 226 -16.53 6.93 -17.59
C ARG A 226 -16.04 7.93 -18.64
N ARG A 227 -14.74 8.01 -18.86
CA ARG A 227 -14.10 8.86 -19.89
C ARG A 227 -13.31 7.96 -20.83
N ASP A 228 -12.61 8.57 -21.77
CA ASP A 228 -11.68 7.89 -22.64
C ASP A 228 -10.41 7.44 -21.91
N LYS A 229 -9.62 6.62 -22.58
CA LYS A 229 -8.38 6.05 -22.06
C LYS A 229 -7.34 7.12 -21.72
N ASP A 230 -7.24 8.17 -22.53
CA ASP A 230 -6.23 9.23 -22.36
C ASP A 230 -6.49 10.06 -21.09
N ASN A 231 -7.73 10.08 -20.62
CA ASN A 231 -8.15 10.76 -19.40
C ASN A 231 -8.20 9.86 -18.16
N MET A 232 -7.67 8.64 -18.22
CA MET A 232 -7.59 7.77 -17.04
C MET A 232 -6.62 8.34 -16.01
N PRO A 233 -6.98 8.43 -14.71
CA PRO A 233 -6.11 8.96 -13.67
C PRO A 233 -5.00 7.98 -13.24
N GLY A 234 -5.10 6.72 -13.66
CA GLY A 234 -4.05 5.73 -13.46
C GLY A 234 -2.80 6.06 -14.26
N SER A 235 -1.67 5.58 -13.79
CA SER A 235 -0.39 5.77 -14.48
C SER A 235 -0.46 5.12 -15.88
N ALA A 236 -0.05 5.85 -16.90
CA ALA A 236 -0.05 5.37 -18.29
C ALA A 236 0.69 4.03 -18.44
N ARG A 237 1.75 3.82 -17.66
CA ARG A 237 2.50 2.56 -17.61
C ARG A 237 1.64 1.41 -17.09
N GLU A 238 0.86 1.64 -16.03
CA GLU A 238 -0.01 0.59 -15.46
C GLU A 238 -1.15 0.23 -16.40
N VAL A 239 -1.69 1.20 -17.13
CA VAL A 239 -2.71 0.97 -18.17
C VAL A 239 -2.11 0.14 -19.30
N ALA A 240 -0.92 0.50 -19.81
CA ALA A 240 -0.23 -0.27 -20.84
C ALA A 240 0.08 -1.71 -20.39
N ASN A 241 0.60 -1.87 -19.17
CA ASN A 241 0.84 -3.20 -18.61
C ASN A 241 -0.44 -4.05 -18.53
N ALA A 242 -1.57 -3.44 -18.16
CA ALA A 242 -2.86 -4.15 -18.10
C ALA A 242 -3.34 -4.59 -19.48
N GLU A 243 -3.14 -3.77 -20.52
CA GLU A 243 -3.45 -4.15 -21.90
C GLU A 243 -2.57 -5.29 -22.41
N GLU A 244 -1.26 -5.22 -22.16
CA GLU A 244 -0.32 -6.31 -22.50
C GLU A 244 -0.70 -7.63 -21.81
N GLU A 245 -1.31 -7.56 -20.62
CA GLU A 245 -1.82 -8.71 -19.88
C GLU A 245 -3.21 -9.19 -20.36
N GLY A 246 -3.80 -8.55 -21.38
CA GLY A 246 -5.05 -8.95 -21.99
C GLY A 246 -6.32 -8.36 -21.36
N VAL A 247 -6.21 -7.27 -20.61
CA VAL A 247 -7.37 -6.54 -20.09
C VAL A 247 -8.03 -5.72 -21.20
N GLU A 248 -9.33 -5.83 -21.35
CA GLU A 248 -10.16 -5.02 -22.26
C GLU A 248 -10.55 -3.69 -21.58
N PHE A 249 -10.42 -2.56 -22.31
CA PHE A 249 -10.79 -1.23 -21.85
C PHE A 249 -11.97 -0.66 -22.65
#